data_b9b53129f559f606d63ec85b51f5edcc
#
_entry.id   b9b53129f559f606d63ec85b51f5edcc
#
_cell.length_a   1.000
_cell.length_b   1.000
_cell.length_c   1.000
_cell.angle_alpha   90.00
_cell.angle_beta   90.00
_cell.angle_gamma   90.00
#
_symmetry.space_group_name_H-M   'P 1'
#
loop_
_entity.id
_entity.type
_entity.pdbx_description
1 polymer ?
#
loop_
_entity_poly.entity_id
_entity_poly.type
_entity_poly.pdbx_seq_one_letter_code
_entity_poly.pdbx_strand_id
1 'polypeptide(L)'
;MNQEMIDAIMGHPRKFARDEEGTITIFAMFMVLMMVMIGGIGADMMRHEMERTRIQAVSDRAVLAAADLDQTLDPEAVVRDYFDKSGMAGYVSNVDVDEGLNYRTVTVDASMTMNTQFMDTMGVEELNVPARSRAQEKVNKVEMSLVLDISG
;
A
#
# COMPACT_ATOMS: atom_id res chain seq x y z
N MET A 1 -25.35 28.99 -61.97
CA MET A 1 -25.02 28.10 -60.87
C MET A 1 -25.95 26.91 -61.00
N ASN A 2 -25.44 25.76 -61.49
CA ASN A 2 -26.29 24.67 -61.94
C ASN A 2 -26.85 23.87 -60.75
N GLN A 3 -28.11 23.43 -60.89
CA GLN A 3 -28.86 22.62 -59.89
C GLN A 3 -28.06 21.40 -59.42
N GLU A 4 -27.29 20.75 -60.33
CA GLU A 4 -26.42 19.64 -60.04
C GLU A 4 -25.30 19.92 -59.01
N MET A 5 -24.82 21.18 -58.95
CA MET A 5 -23.76 21.56 -58.02
C MET A 5 -24.32 21.82 -56.63
N ILE A 6 -25.57 22.22 -56.52
CA ILE A 6 -26.30 22.39 -55.25
C ILE A 6 -26.64 21.01 -54.64
N ASP A 7 -27.08 20.07 -55.46
CA ASP A 7 -27.38 18.70 -55.06
C ASP A 7 -26.12 17.89 -54.62
N ALA A 8 -24.97 18.16 -55.27
CA ALA A 8 -23.69 17.59 -54.87
C ALA A 8 -23.20 18.11 -53.50
N ILE A 9 -23.45 19.37 -53.20
CA ILE A 9 -23.06 20.00 -51.93
C ILE A 9 -24.02 19.60 -50.79
N MET A 10 -25.28 19.44 -51.07
CA MET A 10 -26.32 19.10 -50.05
C MET A 10 -26.47 17.61 -49.83
N GLY A 11 -25.99 16.76 -50.72
CA GLY A 11 -26.03 15.30 -50.59
C GLY A 11 -24.99 14.73 -49.62
N HIS A 12 -23.87 15.41 -49.40
CA HIS A 12 -22.77 14.95 -48.55
C HIS A 12 -23.09 14.88 -47.05
N PRO A 13 -23.76 15.89 -46.44
CA PRO A 13 -24.01 15.83 -45.00
C PRO A 13 -25.02 14.74 -44.59
N ARG A 14 -25.93 14.32 -45.50
CA ARG A 14 -26.91 13.28 -45.22
C ARG A 14 -26.33 11.85 -45.30
N LYS A 15 -25.29 11.65 -46.12
CA LYS A 15 -24.54 10.37 -46.12
C LYS A 15 -23.70 10.22 -44.86
N PHE A 16 -23.04 11.28 -44.41
CA PHE A 16 -22.26 11.28 -43.16
C PHE A 16 -23.10 10.99 -41.91
N ALA A 17 -24.33 11.49 -41.85
CA ALA A 17 -25.25 11.24 -40.71
C ALA A 17 -25.86 9.84 -40.70
N ARG A 18 -25.62 9.02 -41.72
CA ARG A 18 -26.16 7.68 -41.91
C ARG A 18 -25.09 6.60 -41.91
N ASP A 19 -23.83 6.98 -41.75
CA ASP A 19 -22.69 6.07 -41.69
C ASP A 19 -22.60 5.49 -40.29
N GLU A 20 -23.14 4.29 -40.11
CA GLU A 20 -23.06 3.51 -38.85
C GLU A 20 -21.63 3.10 -38.52
N GLU A 21 -20.70 3.10 -39.49
CA GLU A 21 -19.29 2.81 -39.31
C GLU A 21 -18.60 3.79 -38.34
N GLY A 22 -18.98 5.09 -38.37
CA GLY A 22 -18.48 6.10 -37.43
C GLY A 22 -18.91 5.84 -35.99
N THR A 23 -20.10 5.35 -35.77
CA THR A 23 -20.65 5.02 -34.44
C THR A 23 -19.91 3.83 -33.81
N ILE A 24 -19.61 2.81 -34.60
CA ILE A 24 -18.85 1.63 -34.14
C ILE A 24 -17.42 2.04 -33.74
N THR A 25 -16.79 2.90 -34.53
CA THR A 25 -15.42 3.39 -34.25
C THR A 25 -15.37 4.19 -32.94
N ILE A 26 -16.33 5.09 -32.72
CA ILE A 26 -16.44 5.87 -31.47
C ILE A 26 -16.69 4.95 -30.29
N PHE A 27 -17.58 3.98 -30.44
CA PHE A 27 -17.84 2.96 -29.40
C PHE A 27 -16.62 2.12 -29.10
N ALA A 28 -15.90 1.64 -30.12
CA ALA A 28 -14.67 0.88 -29.95
C ALA A 28 -13.57 1.70 -29.22
N MET A 29 -13.41 2.98 -29.60
CA MET A 29 -12.47 3.88 -28.94
C MET A 29 -12.82 4.08 -27.44
N PHE A 30 -14.11 4.28 -27.14
CA PHE A 30 -14.58 4.38 -25.75
C PHE A 30 -14.32 3.10 -24.96
N MET A 31 -14.57 1.91 -25.55
CA MET A 31 -14.29 0.63 -24.91
C MET A 31 -12.79 0.44 -24.63
N VAL A 32 -11.92 0.79 -25.56
CA VAL A 32 -10.46 0.73 -25.34
C VAL A 32 -10.04 1.66 -24.20
N LEU A 33 -10.58 2.89 -24.18
CA LEU A 33 -10.30 3.84 -23.11
C LEU A 33 -10.74 3.31 -21.75
N MET A 34 -11.93 2.71 -21.66
CA MET A 34 -12.44 2.06 -20.44
C MET A 34 -11.54 0.90 -20.00
N MET A 35 -11.05 0.07 -20.93
CA MET A 35 -10.13 -1.02 -20.61
C MET A 35 -8.80 -0.49 -20.05
N VAL A 36 -8.25 0.57 -20.64
CA VAL A 36 -7.01 1.19 -20.16
C VAL A 36 -7.20 1.79 -18.77
N MET A 37 -8.34 2.44 -18.50
CA MET A 37 -8.64 2.99 -17.17
C MET A 37 -8.75 1.90 -16.11
N ILE A 38 -9.49 0.82 -16.38
CA ILE A 38 -9.66 -0.29 -15.44
C ILE A 38 -8.31 -0.98 -15.17
N GLY A 39 -7.53 -1.22 -16.22
CA GLY A 39 -6.19 -1.79 -16.10
C GLY A 39 -5.22 -0.88 -15.32
N GLY A 40 -5.33 0.43 -15.53
CA GLY A 40 -4.55 1.44 -14.82
C GLY A 40 -4.85 1.50 -13.34
N ILE A 41 -6.13 1.47 -12.94
CA ILE A 41 -6.53 1.38 -11.53
C ILE A 41 -5.94 0.11 -10.89
N GLY A 42 -6.00 -1.03 -11.60
CA GLY A 42 -5.38 -2.28 -11.14
C GLY A 42 -3.88 -2.15 -10.90
N ALA A 43 -3.17 -1.43 -11.78
CA ALA A 43 -1.73 -1.17 -11.63
C ALA A 43 -1.43 -0.30 -10.39
N ASP A 44 -2.21 0.76 -10.14
CA ASP A 44 -2.05 1.60 -8.94
C ASP A 44 -2.34 0.81 -7.66
N MET A 45 -3.37 -0.05 -7.65
CA MET A 45 -3.67 -0.92 -6.51
C MET A 45 -2.56 -1.95 -6.24
N MET A 46 -1.96 -2.51 -7.29
CA MET A 46 -0.85 -3.45 -7.15
C MET A 46 0.38 -2.75 -6.55
N ARG A 47 0.68 -1.53 -6.97
CA ARG A 47 1.76 -0.72 -6.39
C ARG A 47 1.48 -0.38 -4.92
N HIS A 48 0.24 0.00 -4.60
CA HIS A 48 -0.19 0.25 -3.22
C HIS A 48 0.05 -0.97 -2.32
N GLU A 49 -0.32 -2.16 -2.76
CA GLU A 49 -0.13 -3.39 -1.99
C GLU A 49 1.35 -3.78 -1.86
N MET A 50 2.16 -3.51 -2.87
CA MET A 50 3.62 -3.69 -2.78
C MET A 50 4.25 -2.78 -1.72
N GLU A 51 3.91 -1.49 -1.69
CA GLU A 51 4.42 -0.56 -0.68
C GLU A 51 3.88 -0.89 0.72
N ARG A 52 2.62 -1.33 0.81
CA ARG A 52 2.05 -1.81 2.07
C ARG A 52 2.81 -3.02 2.63
N THR A 53 3.09 -4.00 1.79
CA THR A 53 3.87 -5.18 2.19
C THR A 53 5.28 -4.79 2.63
N ARG A 54 5.90 -3.83 1.96
CA ARG A 54 7.23 -3.35 2.27
C ARG A 54 7.29 -2.63 3.62
N ILE A 55 6.39 -1.67 3.87
CA ILE A 55 6.36 -0.93 5.14
C ILE A 55 5.97 -1.86 6.30
N GLN A 56 5.05 -2.82 6.07
CA GLN A 56 4.67 -3.83 7.05
C GLN A 56 5.85 -4.73 7.42
N ALA A 57 6.63 -5.20 6.45
CA ALA A 57 7.79 -6.05 6.69
C ALA A 57 8.90 -5.34 7.50
N VAL A 58 9.09 -4.03 7.29
CA VAL A 58 10.03 -3.23 8.10
C VAL A 58 9.47 -3.06 9.51
N SER A 59 8.18 -2.74 9.65
CA SER A 59 7.51 -2.58 10.94
C SER A 59 7.61 -3.87 11.78
N ASP A 60 7.34 -5.03 11.17
CA ASP A 60 7.39 -6.34 11.86
C ASP A 60 8.79 -6.65 12.38
N ARG A 61 9.82 -6.40 11.58
CA ARG A 61 11.22 -6.60 12.01
C ARG A 61 11.63 -5.62 13.10
N ALA A 62 11.21 -4.38 12.98
CA ALA A 62 11.53 -3.32 13.95
C ALA A 62 10.92 -3.64 15.32
N VAL A 63 9.63 -4.02 15.39
CA VAL A 63 8.98 -4.35 16.66
C VAL A 63 9.53 -5.62 17.27
N LEU A 64 9.90 -6.64 16.48
CA LEU A 64 10.53 -7.87 16.99
C LEU A 64 11.89 -7.58 17.62
N ALA A 65 12.72 -6.78 16.96
CA ALA A 65 14.03 -6.40 17.49
C ALA A 65 13.93 -5.49 18.73
N ALA A 66 12.93 -4.60 18.77
CA ALA A 66 12.72 -3.68 19.88
C ALA A 66 12.07 -4.37 21.09
N ALA A 67 11.27 -5.44 20.88
CA ALA A 67 10.61 -6.17 21.95
C ALA A 67 11.55 -7.15 22.68
N ASP A 68 12.71 -7.47 22.10
CA ASP A 68 13.71 -8.37 22.68
C ASP A 68 14.16 -7.86 24.06
N LEU A 69 14.00 -8.71 25.09
CA LEU A 69 14.35 -8.37 26.48
C LEU A 69 15.87 -8.31 26.71
N ASP A 70 16.66 -8.96 25.87
CA ASP A 70 18.13 -8.87 25.92
C ASP A 70 18.66 -7.59 25.25
N GLN A 71 17.77 -6.84 24.56
CA GLN A 71 18.12 -5.55 23.96
C GLN A 71 18.33 -4.48 25.02
N THR A 72 19.53 -3.89 25.04
CA THR A 72 19.93 -2.85 26.00
C THR A 72 19.68 -1.42 25.51
N LEU A 73 19.41 -1.26 24.21
CA LEU A 73 19.08 0.04 23.62
C LEU A 73 17.62 0.39 23.90
N ASP A 74 17.33 1.68 23.89
CA ASP A 74 15.95 2.17 23.96
C ASP A 74 15.09 1.59 22.81
N PRO A 75 13.95 0.94 23.12
CA PRO A 75 13.12 0.29 22.10
C PRO A 75 12.64 1.24 20.99
N GLU A 76 12.33 2.51 21.32
CA GLU A 76 11.93 3.50 20.32
C GLU A 76 13.10 3.81 19.38
N ALA A 77 14.32 3.96 19.93
CA ALA A 77 15.52 4.19 19.13
C ALA A 77 15.82 3.02 18.18
N VAL A 78 15.60 1.78 18.64
CA VAL A 78 15.75 0.56 17.80
C VAL A 78 14.76 0.58 16.64
N VAL A 79 13.49 0.89 16.90
CA VAL A 79 12.49 1.00 15.84
C VAL A 79 12.88 2.05 14.80
N ARG A 80 13.24 3.24 15.24
CA ARG A 80 13.63 4.33 14.34
C ARG A 80 14.87 4.02 13.51
N ASP A 81 15.84 3.31 14.08
CA ASP A 81 17.05 2.86 13.38
C ASP A 81 16.73 1.84 12.27
N TYR A 82 15.80 0.91 12.52
CA TYR A 82 15.34 -0.03 11.49
C TYR A 82 14.67 0.68 10.31
N PHE A 83 13.81 1.66 10.59
CA PHE A 83 13.15 2.46 9.56
C PHE A 83 14.16 3.32 8.79
N ASP A 84 15.12 3.93 9.47
CA ASP A 84 16.18 4.76 8.86
C ASP A 84 17.05 3.92 7.91
N LYS A 85 17.56 2.78 8.38
CA LYS A 85 18.34 1.84 7.55
C LYS A 85 17.59 1.27 6.37
N SER A 86 16.27 1.24 6.45
CA SER A 86 15.39 0.81 5.34
C SER A 86 15.05 1.94 4.37
N GLY A 87 15.54 3.17 4.62
CA GLY A 87 15.21 4.36 3.84
C GLY A 87 13.79 4.87 4.08
N MET A 88 13.21 4.59 5.24
CA MET A 88 11.83 4.88 5.62
C MET A 88 11.71 5.72 6.91
N ALA A 89 12.75 6.47 7.30
CA ALA A 89 12.83 7.21 8.55
C ALA A 89 11.62 8.11 8.86
N GLY A 90 11.04 8.74 7.81
CA GLY A 90 9.91 9.66 7.95
C GLY A 90 8.53 9.00 8.06
N TYR A 91 8.42 7.68 8.00
CA TYR A 91 7.12 6.98 7.94
C TYR A 91 6.61 6.50 9.30
N VAL A 92 7.44 6.52 10.34
CA VAL A 92 7.03 6.18 11.71
C VAL A 92 6.18 7.29 12.28
N SER A 93 4.91 7.00 12.54
CA SER A 93 3.95 7.95 13.13
C SER A 93 3.95 7.90 14.65
N ASN A 94 4.00 6.69 15.22
CA ASN A 94 3.98 6.49 16.66
C ASN A 94 4.70 5.18 17.04
N VAL A 95 5.35 5.19 18.21
CA VAL A 95 5.92 4.01 18.85
C VAL A 95 5.40 3.97 20.27
N ASP A 96 4.71 2.90 20.63
CA ASP A 96 4.17 2.66 21.98
C ASP A 96 4.91 1.48 22.60
N VAL A 97 5.48 1.71 23.79
CA VAL A 97 6.26 0.71 24.52
C VAL A 97 5.63 0.50 25.88
N ASP A 98 5.18 -0.73 26.15
CA ASP A 98 4.68 -1.19 27.42
C ASP A 98 5.61 -2.27 27.96
N GLU A 99 6.34 -1.95 29.03
CA GLU A 99 7.34 -2.86 29.60
C GLU A 99 7.15 -3.06 31.10
N GLY A 100 7.44 -4.28 31.56
CA GLY A 100 7.43 -4.67 32.96
C GLY A 100 8.63 -5.56 33.26
N LEU A 101 8.66 -6.12 34.49
CA LEU A 101 9.81 -6.91 34.97
C LEU A 101 10.15 -8.12 34.08
N ASN A 102 9.15 -8.74 33.41
CA ASN A 102 9.29 -9.98 32.66
C ASN A 102 8.64 -9.94 31.29
N TYR A 103 8.28 -8.77 30.79
CA TYR A 103 7.71 -8.59 29.46
C TYR A 103 8.04 -7.22 28.88
N ARG A 104 8.08 -7.18 27.58
CA ARG A 104 8.11 -5.96 26.79
C ARG A 104 7.20 -6.11 25.59
N THR A 105 6.31 -5.16 25.41
CA THR A 105 5.44 -5.08 24.25
C THR A 105 5.76 -3.79 23.51
N VAL A 106 6.03 -3.91 22.22
CA VAL A 106 6.28 -2.75 21.34
C VAL A 106 5.25 -2.74 20.24
N THR A 107 4.59 -1.60 20.06
CA THR A 107 3.63 -1.36 18.98
C THR A 107 4.14 -0.19 18.15
N VAL A 108 4.14 -0.34 16.83
CA VAL A 108 4.52 0.70 15.87
C VAL A 108 3.36 0.97 14.95
N ASP A 109 3.03 2.24 14.80
CA ASP A 109 2.16 2.76 13.74
C ASP A 109 3.04 3.53 12.74
N ALA A 110 2.96 3.14 11.49
CA ALA A 110 3.68 3.77 10.39
C ALA A 110 2.74 4.04 9.22
N SER A 111 3.01 5.09 8.47
CA SER A 111 2.24 5.41 7.27
C SER A 111 3.11 6.13 6.25
N MET A 112 2.83 5.87 4.99
CA MET A 112 3.42 6.60 3.88
C MET A 112 2.33 7.02 2.89
N THR A 113 2.60 8.05 2.14
CA THR A 113 1.74 8.48 1.03
C THR A 113 2.36 8.05 -0.28
N MET A 114 1.57 7.46 -1.16
CA MET A 114 1.97 7.04 -2.49
C MET A 114 1.18 7.80 -3.54
N ASN A 115 1.87 8.42 -4.51
CA ASN A 115 1.22 9.06 -5.64
C ASN A 115 0.69 7.99 -6.61
N THR A 116 -0.55 8.17 -7.06
CA THR A 116 -1.18 7.37 -8.08
C THR A 116 -0.72 7.82 -9.47
N GLN A 117 -0.88 6.98 -10.48
CA GLN A 117 -0.55 7.31 -11.87
C GLN A 117 -1.81 7.37 -12.74
N PHE A 118 -2.69 6.41 -12.57
CA PHE A 118 -3.92 6.30 -13.36
C PHE A 118 -5.12 6.86 -12.61
N MET A 119 -5.19 6.65 -11.30
CA MET A 119 -6.27 7.18 -10.47
C MET A 119 -6.21 8.70 -10.33
N ASP A 120 -5.04 9.32 -10.54
CA ASP A 120 -4.85 10.77 -10.61
C ASP A 120 -5.75 11.39 -11.70
N THR A 121 -5.89 10.75 -12.86
CA THR A 121 -6.81 11.20 -13.92
C THR A 121 -8.28 11.25 -13.51
N MET A 122 -8.63 10.54 -12.42
CA MET A 122 -9.96 10.51 -11.81
C MET A 122 -10.08 11.41 -10.58
N GLY A 123 -9.02 12.18 -10.26
CA GLY A 123 -8.97 13.09 -9.12
C GLY A 123 -8.51 12.44 -7.81
N VAL A 124 -7.95 11.22 -7.85
CA VAL A 124 -7.33 10.57 -6.70
C VAL A 124 -5.82 10.62 -6.87
N GLU A 125 -5.20 11.69 -6.40
CA GLU A 125 -3.77 11.98 -6.60
C GLU A 125 -2.88 11.10 -5.72
N GLU A 126 -3.33 10.82 -4.48
CA GLU A 126 -2.55 10.14 -3.46
C GLU A 126 -3.34 9.04 -2.76
N LEU A 127 -2.64 7.97 -2.38
CA LEU A 127 -3.16 6.91 -1.52
C LEU A 127 -2.31 6.79 -0.26
N ASN A 128 -2.97 6.74 0.89
CA ASN A 128 -2.31 6.47 2.15
C ASN A 128 -2.07 4.95 2.31
N VAL A 129 -0.86 4.59 2.71
CA VAL A 129 -0.41 3.21 2.94
C VAL A 129 -0.09 3.05 4.42
N PRO A 130 -1.06 2.66 5.26
CA PRO A 130 -0.83 2.44 6.68
C PRO A 130 -0.22 1.05 6.94
N ALA A 131 0.60 0.98 7.99
CA ALA A 131 1.09 -0.26 8.57
C ALA A 131 1.03 -0.17 10.10
N ARG A 132 0.70 -1.28 10.74
CA ARG A 132 0.73 -1.40 12.19
C ARG A 132 1.26 -2.77 12.56
N SER A 133 2.26 -2.79 13.46
CA SER A 133 2.87 -4.01 13.96
C SER A 133 2.97 -3.97 15.47
N ARG A 134 2.84 -5.14 16.07
CA ARG A 134 3.00 -5.33 17.51
C ARG A 134 3.75 -6.62 17.78
N ALA A 135 4.78 -6.53 18.63
CA ALA A 135 5.47 -7.69 19.16
C ALA A 135 5.47 -7.66 20.69
N GLN A 136 5.47 -8.82 21.29
CA GLN A 136 5.61 -8.96 22.73
C GLN A 136 6.59 -10.09 23.01
N GLU A 137 7.59 -9.80 23.81
CA GLU A 137 8.40 -10.83 24.45
C GLU A 137 8.04 -10.95 25.93
N LYS A 138 7.95 -12.18 26.41
CA LYS A 138 7.61 -12.47 27.80
C LYS A 138 8.36 -13.69 28.28
N VAL A 139 9.09 -13.54 29.40
CA VAL A 139 9.69 -14.68 30.09
C VAL A 139 8.61 -15.39 30.89
N ASN A 140 8.30 -16.62 30.50
CA ASN A 140 7.39 -17.48 31.24
C ASN A 140 8.01 -17.89 32.58
N LYS A 141 7.17 -18.06 33.61
CA LYS A 141 7.63 -18.59 34.91
C LYS A 141 8.31 -19.90 34.69
N VAL A 142 9.58 -19.99 35.10
CA VAL A 142 10.32 -21.27 35.13
C VAL A 142 9.86 -22.02 36.36
N GLU A 143 9.16 -23.14 36.18
CA GLU A 143 8.89 -24.09 37.25
C GLU A 143 10.12 -24.95 37.41
N MET A 144 10.90 -24.72 38.49
CA MET A 144 11.99 -25.60 38.89
C MET A 144 11.49 -26.68 39.83
N SER A 145 11.46 -27.92 39.35
CA SER A 145 11.24 -29.12 40.17
C SER A 145 12.60 -29.62 40.70
N LEU A 146 12.90 -29.39 41.95
CA LEU A 146 14.12 -29.91 42.61
C LEU A 146 13.80 -31.28 43.19
N VAL A 147 14.28 -32.32 42.57
CA VAL A 147 14.23 -33.71 43.13
C VAL A 147 15.51 -33.96 43.86
N LEU A 148 15.47 -33.94 45.19
CA LEU A 148 16.57 -34.35 46.06
C LEU A 148 16.45 -35.85 46.32
N ASP A 149 17.36 -36.63 45.75
CA ASP A 149 17.54 -38.04 46.12
C ASP A 149 18.37 -38.13 47.42
N ILE A 150 17.70 -38.50 48.51
CA ILE A 150 18.32 -38.72 49.82
C ILE A 150 18.45 -40.25 49.99
N SER A 151 19.30 -40.88 49.18
CA SER A 151 19.72 -42.30 49.41
C SER A 151 20.93 -42.31 50.32
N GLY A 152 20.67 -42.58 51.62
CA GLY A 152 21.71 -42.90 52.62
C GLY A 152 22.01 -44.40 52.72
#